data_c118d396fb5194d35658277b7c704075
#
_entry.id   c118d396fb5194d35658277b7c704075
#
_cell.length_a   1.000
_cell.length_b   1.000
_cell.length_c   1.000
_cell.angle_alpha   90.00
_cell.angle_beta   90.00
_cell.angle_gamma   90.00
#
_symmetry.space_group_name_H-M   'P 1'
#
loop_
_entity.id
_entity.type
_entity.pdbx_description
1 polymer ?
#
loop_
_entity_poly.entity_id
_entity_poly.type
_entity_poly.pdbx_seq_one_letter_code
_entity_poly.pdbx_strand_id
1 'polypeptide(L)'
;YVSPFIGILFCWISYLKKKTPVYVNYLPLWNIFLFILLPPNTIFGPITGGAHYKINKINLTRKYLFPILFFISDFFLKRRNIKVIFSTDLLKPYLSKSIKKRSHFNYVFKLISLQKQKKKEIDFLIYYREHKNKKDLFQYNVIENLLKLNFRVHIIGDRLKYDSVINHGFISNKKVQSLLEKTRFSLISNENAYSLFSIECINNHVKLISNISNKK
;
A
#
# COMPACT_ATOMS: atom_id res chain seq x y z
N TYR A 1 15.43 -11.65 8.87
CA TYR A 1 15.91 -10.38 8.24
C TYR A 1 17.13 -10.55 7.32
N VAL A 2 17.47 -11.77 6.90
CA VAL A 2 18.61 -12.07 5.99
C VAL A 2 18.22 -11.86 4.52
N SER A 3 16.95 -11.95 4.17
CA SER A 3 16.40 -11.88 2.82
C SER A 3 16.86 -10.67 1.97
N PRO A 4 16.93 -9.42 2.48
CA PRO A 4 17.40 -8.29 1.69
C PRO A 4 18.86 -8.44 1.24
N PHE A 5 19.74 -8.96 2.10
CA PHE A 5 21.17 -9.14 1.79
C PHE A 5 21.37 -10.23 0.73
N ILE A 6 20.63 -11.33 0.82
CA ILE A 6 20.63 -12.37 -0.20
C ILE A 6 20.18 -11.78 -1.55
N GLY A 7 19.12 -10.96 -1.54
CA GLY A 7 18.65 -10.26 -2.74
C GLY A 7 19.71 -9.36 -3.36
N ILE A 8 20.48 -8.62 -2.54
CA ILE A 8 21.60 -7.80 -3.00
C ILE A 8 22.67 -8.67 -3.66
N LEU A 9 23.04 -9.79 -3.03
CA LEU A 9 24.03 -10.72 -3.58
C LEU A 9 23.60 -11.25 -4.96
N PHE A 10 22.37 -11.70 -5.13
CA PHE A 10 21.86 -12.14 -6.44
C PHE A 10 21.85 -11.02 -7.47
N CYS A 11 21.55 -9.78 -7.08
CA CYS A 11 21.64 -8.62 -7.96
C CYS A 11 23.08 -8.40 -8.45
N TRP A 12 24.09 -8.52 -7.58
CA TRP A 12 25.50 -8.43 -7.96
C TRP A 12 25.94 -9.57 -8.86
N ILE A 13 25.54 -10.81 -8.58
CA ILE A 13 25.84 -11.96 -9.45
C ILE A 13 25.23 -11.74 -10.84
N SER A 14 24.02 -11.22 -10.93
CA SER A 14 23.38 -10.91 -12.21
C SER A 14 24.09 -9.79 -12.95
N TYR A 15 24.50 -8.74 -12.24
CA TYR A 15 25.24 -7.61 -12.80
C TYR A 15 26.59 -8.03 -13.37
N LEU A 16 27.36 -8.85 -12.63
CA LEU A 16 28.65 -9.39 -13.10
C LEU A 16 28.48 -10.28 -14.34
N LYS A 17 27.34 -10.96 -14.48
CA LYS A 17 26.98 -11.72 -15.68
C LYS A 17 26.43 -10.83 -16.81
N LYS A 18 26.61 -9.50 -16.75
CA LYS A 18 26.14 -8.50 -17.72
C LYS A 18 24.61 -8.52 -17.93
N LYS A 19 23.84 -9.00 -16.94
CA LYS A 19 22.38 -8.97 -16.95
C LYS A 19 21.90 -7.75 -16.15
N THR A 20 20.75 -7.20 -16.51
CA THR A 20 20.11 -6.13 -15.75
C THR A 20 19.39 -6.73 -14.53
N PRO A 21 19.87 -6.51 -13.30
CA PRO A 21 19.20 -7.02 -12.11
C PRO A 21 17.90 -6.28 -11.84
N VAL A 22 16.90 -7.00 -11.30
CA VAL A 22 15.62 -6.43 -10.84
C VAL A 22 15.44 -6.76 -9.37
N TYR A 23 15.29 -5.75 -8.56
CA TYR A 23 15.07 -5.92 -7.12
C TYR A 23 13.60 -5.61 -6.77
N VAL A 24 12.81 -6.65 -6.51
CA VAL A 24 11.36 -6.58 -6.25
C VAL A 24 10.96 -6.83 -4.80
N ASN A 25 11.93 -6.91 -3.89
CA ASN A 25 11.66 -7.09 -2.47
C ASN A 25 11.20 -5.76 -1.82
N TYR A 26 10.79 -5.82 -0.54
CA TYR A 26 10.41 -4.65 0.23
C TYR A 26 11.52 -3.58 0.23
N LEU A 27 11.24 -2.44 -0.39
CA LEU A 27 12.18 -1.35 -0.64
C LEU A 27 11.62 -0.02 -0.08
N PRO A 28 11.74 0.23 1.23
CA PRO A 28 11.28 1.49 1.78
C PRO A 28 12.26 2.62 1.49
N LEU A 29 11.75 3.80 1.13
CA LEU A 29 12.58 4.96 0.76
C LEU A 29 13.54 5.41 1.87
N TRP A 30 13.24 5.14 3.13
CA TRP A 30 14.14 5.45 4.27
C TRP A 30 15.33 4.49 4.39
N ASN A 31 15.33 3.35 3.70
CA ASN A 31 16.42 2.37 3.79
C ASN A 31 17.55 2.69 2.81
N ILE A 32 18.39 3.63 3.19
CA ILE A 32 19.53 4.12 2.41
C ILE A 32 20.46 2.98 1.98
N PHE A 33 20.67 1.98 2.83
CA PHE A 33 21.62 0.89 2.56
C PHE A 33 21.27 0.13 1.27
N LEU A 34 20.00 -0.10 1.00
CA LEU A 34 19.58 -0.77 -0.24
C LEU A 34 19.94 0.05 -1.48
N PHE A 35 19.83 1.39 -1.41
CA PHE A 35 20.17 2.26 -2.53
C PHE A 35 21.68 2.38 -2.75
N ILE A 36 22.49 2.17 -1.71
CA ILE A 36 23.96 2.18 -1.79
C ILE A 36 24.48 0.83 -2.27
N LEU A 37 24.00 -0.27 -1.68
CA LEU A 37 24.55 -1.61 -1.88
C LEU A 37 24.11 -2.31 -3.16
N LEU A 38 22.97 -1.92 -3.74
CA LEU A 38 22.52 -2.52 -5.01
C LEU A 38 23.37 -2.05 -6.20
N PRO A 39 23.59 -2.91 -7.21
CA PRO A 39 24.35 -2.55 -8.41
C PRO A 39 23.80 -1.32 -9.15
N PRO A 40 24.62 -0.56 -9.88
CA PRO A 40 24.21 0.71 -10.51
C PRO A 40 23.01 0.61 -11.44
N ASN A 41 22.90 -0.45 -12.22
CA ASN A 41 21.85 -0.65 -13.24
C ASN A 41 20.63 -1.43 -12.72
N THR A 42 20.51 -1.59 -11.40
CA THR A 42 19.38 -2.32 -10.82
C THR A 42 18.07 -1.58 -11.04
N ILE A 43 17.11 -2.25 -11.67
CA ILE A 43 15.72 -1.78 -11.73
C ILE A 43 15.10 -2.05 -10.35
N PHE A 44 14.59 -1.00 -9.74
CA PHE A 44 13.92 -1.11 -8.45
C PHE A 44 12.45 -1.48 -8.64
N GLY A 45 11.99 -2.48 -7.88
CA GLY A 45 10.56 -2.74 -7.66
C GLY A 45 9.91 -1.56 -6.94
N PRO A 46 8.60 -1.60 -6.64
CA PRO A 46 7.94 -0.44 -6.08
C PRO A 46 8.57 0.00 -4.77
N ILE A 47 9.10 1.23 -4.77
CA ILE A 47 9.59 1.87 -3.57
C ILE A 47 8.38 2.20 -2.72
N THR A 48 8.40 1.72 -1.47
CA THR A 48 7.33 1.95 -0.51
C THR A 48 7.67 3.12 0.41
N GLY A 49 6.67 3.61 1.14
CA GLY A 49 6.86 4.73 2.04
C GLY A 49 6.72 4.36 3.51
N GLY A 50 7.16 5.23 4.35
CA GLY A 50 6.84 5.43 5.73
C GLY A 50 6.50 6.90 5.89
N ALA A 51 5.78 7.48 4.91
CA ALA A 51 5.42 8.88 4.90
C ALA A 51 4.73 9.27 6.21
N HIS A 52 4.92 10.52 6.63
CA HIS A 52 4.23 11.05 7.80
C HIS A 52 2.77 11.33 7.43
N TYR A 53 1.86 10.70 8.16
CA TYR A 53 0.44 11.04 8.09
C TYR A 53 0.15 12.13 9.11
N LYS A 54 -0.58 13.18 8.72
CA LYS A 54 -1.09 14.21 9.62
C LYS A 54 -2.20 13.62 10.51
N ILE A 55 -1.84 12.80 11.49
CA ILE A 55 -2.78 12.22 12.45
C ILE A 55 -2.23 12.44 13.85
N ASN A 56 -3.14 12.55 14.80
CA ASN A 56 -3.00 13.07 16.16
C ASN A 56 -1.87 12.49 17.04
N LYS A 57 -1.18 11.43 16.63
CA LYS A 57 -0.01 10.91 17.33
C LYS A 57 1.26 11.22 16.56
N ILE A 58 2.08 12.08 17.10
CA ILE A 58 3.37 12.47 16.53
C ILE A 58 4.35 11.30 16.65
N ASN A 59 4.58 10.59 15.55
CA ASN A 59 5.69 9.68 15.44
C ASN A 59 6.94 10.50 15.09
N LEU A 60 7.76 10.82 16.09
CA LEU A 60 8.96 11.67 15.95
C LEU A 60 9.92 11.14 14.88
N THR A 61 10.10 9.82 14.80
CA THR A 61 10.95 9.18 13.79
C THR A 61 10.45 9.49 12.38
N ARG A 62 9.15 9.37 12.12
CA ARG A 62 8.56 9.65 10.79
C ARG A 62 8.55 11.13 10.47
N LYS A 63 8.43 11.99 11.48
CA LYS A 63 8.37 13.43 11.29
C LYS A 63 9.74 14.05 11.03
N TYR A 64 10.79 13.58 11.72
CA TYR A 64 12.10 14.21 11.67
C TYR A 64 13.16 13.34 10.99
N LEU A 65 13.26 12.07 11.34
CA LEU A 65 14.31 11.19 10.82
C LEU A 65 14.04 10.75 9.37
N PHE A 66 12.82 10.32 9.05
CA PHE A 66 12.52 9.83 7.71
C PHE A 66 12.71 10.86 6.60
N PRO A 67 12.35 12.16 6.75
CA PRO A 67 12.64 13.16 5.73
C PRO A 67 14.12 13.29 5.39
N ILE A 68 14.99 13.19 6.41
CA ILE A 68 16.46 13.23 6.21
C ILE A 68 16.90 12.00 5.40
N LEU A 69 16.44 10.81 5.80
CA LEU A 69 16.75 9.56 5.10
C LEU A 69 16.19 9.58 3.66
N PHE A 70 15.02 10.15 3.43
CA PHE A 70 14.44 10.31 2.10
C PHE A 70 15.27 11.23 1.21
N PHE A 71 15.78 12.34 1.76
CA PHE A 71 16.66 13.25 1.05
C PHE A 71 17.96 12.56 0.61
N ILE A 72 18.57 11.78 1.51
CA ILE A 72 19.79 11.02 1.20
C ILE A 72 19.47 9.94 0.12
N SER A 73 18.36 9.24 0.25
CA SER A 73 17.93 8.23 -0.76
C SER A 73 17.65 8.88 -2.12
N ASP A 74 17.02 10.07 -2.17
CA ASP A 74 16.80 10.84 -3.40
C ASP A 74 18.13 11.19 -4.08
N PHE A 75 19.15 11.56 -3.31
CA PHE A 75 20.50 11.82 -3.82
C PHE A 75 21.11 10.59 -4.51
N PHE A 76 21.03 9.40 -3.89
CA PHE A 76 21.51 8.16 -4.51
C PHE A 76 20.68 7.75 -5.73
N LEU A 77 19.36 7.94 -5.69
CA LEU A 77 18.49 7.71 -6.83
C LEU A 77 18.80 8.62 -8.01
N LYS A 78 19.18 9.89 -7.77
CA LYS A 78 19.58 10.82 -8.84
C LYS A 78 20.81 10.35 -9.61
N ARG A 79 21.78 9.78 -8.92
CA ARG A 79 23.02 9.25 -9.55
C ARG A 79 22.77 8.04 -10.43
N ARG A 80 21.62 7.36 -10.23
CA ARG A 80 21.20 6.23 -11.05
C ARG A 80 20.28 6.73 -12.15
N ASN A 81 20.71 6.71 -13.38
CA ASN A 81 19.91 7.19 -14.52
C ASN A 81 18.84 6.16 -14.96
N ILE A 82 17.99 5.70 -14.03
CA ILE A 82 16.96 4.70 -14.25
C ILE A 82 15.56 5.27 -13.97
N LYS A 83 14.55 4.68 -14.59
CA LYS A 83 13.15 4.91 -14.21
C LYS A 83 12.89 4.33 -12.82
N VAL A 84 12.10 5.01 -12.00
CA VAL A 84 11.79 4.60 -10.64
C VAL A 84 10.29 4.37 -10.48
N ILE A 85 9.94 3.31 -9.78
CA ILE A 85 8.55 2.92 -9.54
C ILE A 85 8.26 3.07 -8.05
N PHE A 86 7.20 3.78 -7.72
CA PHE A 86 6.71 3.97 -6.34
C PHE A 86 5.34 3.31 -6.16
N SER A 87 5.13 2.65 -5.04
CA SER A 87 3.84 2.07 -4.68
C SER A 87 2.79 3.12 -4.31
N THR A 88 3.22 4.32 -3.93
CA THR A 88 2.35 5.41 -3.48
C THR A 88 2.88 6.77 -3.91
N ASP A 89 1.99 7.72 -4.13
CA ASP A 89 2.34 9.11 -4.41
C ASP A 89 2.58 9.96 -3.14
N LEU A 90 2.32 9.41 -1.95
CA LEU A 90 2.59 10.07 -0.67
C LEU A 90 4.06 10.43 -0.47
N LEU A 91 4.96 9.81 -1.23
CA LEU A 91 6.39 10.13 -1.22
C LEU A 91 6.78 11.31 -2.12
N LYS A 92 5.89 11.76 -3.02
CA LYS A 92 6.18 12.89 -3.93
C LYS A 92 6.76 14.14 -3.25
N PRO A 93 6.26 14.59 -2.07
CA PRO A 93 6.80 15.79 -1.42
C PRO A 93 8.30 15.70 -1.09
N TYR A 94 8.81 14.49 -0.85
CA TYR A 94 10.19 14.23 -0.43
C TYR A 94 11.16 13.99 -1.59
N LEU A 95 10.68 14.04 -2.84
CA LEU A 95 11.48 13.74 -4.02
C LEU A 95 11.82 15.01 -4.80
N SER A 96 12.99 15.03 -5.38
CA SER A 96 13.41 16.10 -6.31
C SER A 96 12.62 16.11 -7.60
N LYS A 97 12.61 17.25 -8.29
CA LYS A 97 11.94 17.42 -9.59
C LYS A 97 12.44 16.40 -10.64
N SER A 98 13.74 16.11 -10.65
CA SER A 98 14.36 15.17 -11.59
C SER A 98 13.88 13.73 -11.38
N ILE A 99 13.75 13.28 -10.12
CA ILE A 99 13.22 11.97 -9.80
C ILE A 99 11.73 11.91 -10.13
N LYS A 100 10.94 12.91 -9.73
CA LYS A 100 9.50 12.97 -10.06
C LYS A 100 9.21 12.80 -11.55
N LYS A 101 10.01 13.46 -12.41
CA LYS A 101 9.83 13.42 -13.87
C LYS A 101 10.05 12.02 -14.47
N ARG A 102 10.91 11.19 -13.89
CA ARG A 102 11.23 9.84 -14.36
C ARG A 102 10.61 8.72 -13.53
N SER A 103 9.68 9.07 -12.63
CA SER A 103 9.03 8.13 -11.72
C SER A 103 7.60 7.82 -12.13
N HIS A 104 7.19 6.58 -11.89
CA HIS A 104 5.80 6.15 -11.92
C HIS A 104 5.30 5.96 -10.50
N PHE A 105 4.14 6.52 -10.18
CA PHE A 105 3.54 6.46 -8.84
C PHE A 105 2.27 5.63 -8.85
N ASN A 106 1.89 5.17 -7.66
CA ASN A 106 0.68 4.36 -7.44
C ASN A 106 0.70 3.05 -8.25
N TYR A 107 1.89 2.48 -8.42
CA TYR A 107 2.06 1.25 -9.16
C TYR A 107 1.76 0.03 -8.29
N VAL A 108 0.85 -0.79 -8.76
CA VAL A 108 0.45 -2.04 -8.10
C VAL A 108 0.64 -3.19 -9.09
N PHE A 109 1.36 -4.23 -8.69
CA PHE A 109 1.57 -5.43 -9.49
C PHE A 109 0.32 -6.34 -9.49
N LYS A 110 -0.81 -5.79 -9.91
CA LYS A 110 -2.03 -6.57 -10.09
C LYS A 110 -2.76 -6.08 -11.33
N LEU A 111 -3.07 -7.01 -12.22
CA LEU A 111 -3.90 -6.71 -13.39
C LEU A 111 -5.33 -6.41 -12.94
N ILE A 112 -5.91 -5.38 -13.55
CA ILE A 112 -7.34 -5.11 -13.42
C ILE A 112 -8.04 -6.05 -14.41
N SER A 113 -8.84 -6.96 -13.85
CA SER A 113 -9.66 -7.90 -14.61
C SER A 113 -11.07 -7.85 -14.04
N LEU A 114 -11.95 -7.12 -14.72
CA LEU A 114 -13.33 -6.98 -14.26
C LEU A 114 -14.05 -8.33 -14.32
N GLN A 115 -14.61 -8.74 -13.20
CA GLN A 115 -15.42 -9.95 -13.07
C GLN A 115 -16.84 -9.69 -13.55
N LYS A 116 -17.58 -10.76 -13.91
CA LYS A 116 -19.00 -10.64 -14.21
C LYS A 116 -19.76 -10.13 -12.98
N GLN A 117 -20.60 -9.13 -13.17
CA GLN A 117 -21.40 -8.57 -12.10
C GLN A 117 -22.41 -9.60 -11.58
N LYS A 118 -22.41 -9.83 -10.27
CA LYS A 118 -23.35 -10.70 -9.56
C LYS A 118 -24.32 -9.88 -8.71
N LYS A 119 -25.41 -10.52 -8.27
CA LYS A 119 -26.37 -9.92 -7.34
C LYS A 119 -25.66 -9.54 -6.04
N LYS A 120 -25.83 -8.30 -5.61
CA LYS A 120 -25.19 -7.74 -4.40
C LYS A 120 -26.08 -7.97 -3.17
N GLU A 121 -25.56 -8.69 -2.18
CA GLU A 121 -26.26 -9.12 -0.97
C GLU A 121 -25.63 -8.53 0.30
N ILE A 122 -24.36 -8.13 0.25
CA ILE A 122 -23.59 -7.53 1.34
C ILE A 122 -23.51 -6.03 1.11
N ASP A 123 -23.88 -5.23 2.11
CA ASP A 123 -23.81 -3.78 1.97
C ASP A 123 -22.37 -3.30 2.02
N PHE A 124 -21.62 -3.69 3.07
CA PHE A 124 -20.22 -3.30 3.24
C PHE A 124 -19.34 -4.51 3.53
N LEU A 125 -18.23 -4.64 2.81
CA LEU A 125 -17.11 -5.52 3.13
C LEU A 125 -15.87 -4.65 3.34
N ILE A 126 -15.27 -4.73 4.53
CA ILE A 126 -14.18 -3.85 4.94
C ILE A 126 -13.01 -4.69 5.40
N TYR A 127 -11.80 -4.33 4.95
CA TYR A 127 -10.57 -4.94 5.44
C TYR A 127 -10.07 -4.19 6.68
N TYR A 128 -9.98 -4.90 7.80
CA TYR A 128 -9.46 -4.38 9.06
C TYR A 128 -8.18 -5.09 9.47
N ARG A 129 -7.20 -4.32 9.96
CA ARG A 129 -5.96 -4.87 10.52
C ARG A 129 -5.59 -4.12 11.79
N GLU A 130 -5.55 -4.85 12.90
CA GLU A 130 -5.15 -4.32 14.21
C GLU A 130 -3.63 -4.23 14.30
N HIS A 131 -3.04 -3.23 13.63
CA HIS A 131 -1.62 -2.95 13.69
C HIS A 131 -1.41 -1.55 14.27
N LYS A 132 -0.40 -1.36 15.16
CA LYS A 132 -0.14 -0.08 15.85
C LYS A 132 -0.17 1.14 14.91
N ASN A 133 0.36 0.98 13.69
CA ASN A 133 0.41 2.06 12.70
C ASN A 133 -0.86 2.20 11.85
N LYS A 134 -1.79 1.24 11.90
CA LYS A 134 -3.01 1.20 11.07
C LYS A 134 -4.28 1.44 11.86
N LYS A 135 -4.27 1.08 13.14
CA LYS A 135 -5.39 1.27 14.04
C LYS A 135 -5.84 2.73 14.12
N ASP A 136 -4.89 3.66 14.22
CA ASP A 136 -5.17 5.10 14.32
C ASP A 136 -5.69 5.69 12.99
N LEU A 137 -5.56 4.97 11.87
CA LEU A 137 -6.03 5.36 10.54
C LEU A 137 -7.37 4.75 10.17
N PHE A 138 -7.85 3.80 10.96
CA PHE A 138 -9.11 3.12 10.68
C PHE A 138 -10.30 4.00 11.03
N GLN A 139 -11.32 3.97 10.19
CA GLN A 139 -12.47 4.88 10.27
C GLN A 139 -13.57 4.31 11.18
N TYR A 140 -13.29 4.18 12.50
CA TYR A 140 -14.24 3.65 13.48
C TYR A 140 -15.59 4.38 13.46
N ASN A 141 -15.57 5.72 13.45
CA ASN A 141 -16.79 6.53 13.43
C ASN A 141 -17.68 6.25 12.22
N VAL A 142 -17.07 5.92 11.05
CA VAL A 142 -17.84 5.55 9.86
C VAL A 142 -18.53 4.20 10.09
N ILE A 143 -17.83 3.22 10.68
CA ILE A 143 -18.44 1.92 11.01
C ILE A 143 -19.62 2.09 11.95
N GLU A 144 -19.46 2.86 13.03
CA GLU A 144 -20.53 3.12 13.99
C GLU A 144 -21.76 3.75 13.32
N ASN A 145 -21.55 4.71 12.43
CA ASN A 145 -22.66 5.33 11.70
C ASN A 145 -23.33 4.35 10.73
N LEU A 146 -22.58 3.49 10.06
CA LEU A 146 -23.15 2.45 9.19
C LEU A 146 -24.02 1.46 9.98
N LEU A 147 -23.56 1.07 11.17
CA LEU A 147 -24.32 0.17 12.06
C LEU A 147 -25.60 0.85 12.59
N LYS A 148 -25.54 2.13 12.99
CA LYS A 148 -26.73 2.92 13.37
C LYS A 148 -27.75 3.04 12.25
N LEU A 149 -27.31 3.03 11.00
CA LEU A 149 -28.17 3.04 9.81
C LEU A 149 -28.60 1.63 9.36
N ASN A 150 -28.38 0.61 10.19
CA ASN A 150 -28.73 -0.78 9.96
C ASN A 150 -28.13 -1.40 8.69
N PHE A 151 -26.97 -0.91 8.22
CA PHE A 151 -26.24 -1.57 7.14
C PHE A 151 -25.56 -2.86 7.62
N ARG A 152 -25.57 -3.89 6.78
CA ARG A 152 -24.84 -5.13 7.03
C ARG A 152 -23.36 -4.93 6.75
N VAL A 153 -22.56 -4.89 7.83
CA VAL A 153 -21.11 -4.67 7.77
C VAL A 153 -20.38 -5.98 8.02
N HIS A 154 -19.61 -6.40 7.02
CA HIS A 154 -18.75 -7.57 7.07
C HIS A 154 -17.29 -7.12 7.18
N ILE A 155 -16.51 -7.76 8.05
CA ILE A 155 -15.09 -7.48 8.28
C ILE A 155 -14.26 -8.72 7.92
N ILE A 156 -13.18 -8.50 7.19
CA ILE A 156 -12.13 -9.49 6.92
C ILE A 156 -10.79 -9.02 7.50
N GLY A 157 -9.94 -9.94 7.93
CA GLY A 157 -8.68 -9.68 8.62
C GLY A 157 -8.81 -9.85 10.12
N ASP A 158 -8.38 -8.87 10.91
CA ASP A 158 -8.53 -8.91 12.37
C ASP A 158 -9.98 -8.68 12.80
N ARG A 159 -10.31 -9.10 14.02
CA ARG A 159 -11.65 -8.95 14.58
C ARG A 159 -11.92 -7.51 15.00
N LEU A 160 -13.06 -6.97 14.59
CA LEU A 160 -13.58 -5.69 15.09
C LEU A 160 -14.63 -5.96 16.17
N LYS A 161 -14.50 -5.31 17.32
CA LYS A 161 -15.33 -5.55 18.51
C LYS A 161 -16.63 -4.73 18.48
N TYR A 162 -17.55 -5.09 17.59
CA TYR A 162 -18.93 -4.60 17.56
C TYR A 162 -19.85 -5.80 17.36
N ASP A 163 -20.90 -5.93 18.17
CA ASP A 163 -21.80 -7.09 18.16
C ASP A 163 -22.57 -7.25 16.84
N SER A 164 -22.89 -6.12 16.19
CA SER A 164 -23.64 -6.08 14.92
C SER A 164 -22.76 -6.30 13.67
N VAL A 165 -21.46 -6.56 13.83
CA VAL A 165 -20.54 -6.76 12.73
C VAL A 165 -20.29 -8.24 12.48
N ILE A 166 -20.34 -8.66 11.23
CA ILE A 166 -20.02 -10.03 10.83
C ILE A 166 -18.51 -10.14 10.56
N ASN A 167 -17.79 -10.71 11.52
CA ASN A 167 -16.35 -10.92 11.43
C ASN A 167 -16.03 -12.27 10.76
N HIS A 168 -15.36 -12.24 9.61
CA HIS A 168 -14.90 -13.44 8.89
C HIS A 168 -13.50 -13.90 9.31
N GLY A 169 -12.72 -13.05 9.97
CA GLY A 169 -11.33 -13.34 10.31
C GLY A 169 -10.40 -13.41 9.10
N PHE A 170 -9.27 -14.12 9.25
CA PHE A 170 -8.35 -14.37 8.15
C PHE A 170 -8.86 -15.52 7.29
N ILE A 171 -9.25 -15.22 6.08
CA ILE A 171 -9.83 -16.17 5.12
C ILE A 171 -8.97 -16.25 3.84
N SER A 172 -9.13 -17.34 3.09
CA SER A 172 -8.42 -17.54 1.83
C SER A 172 -8.81 -16.47 0.79
N ASN A 173 -7.91 -16.16 -0.15
CA ASN A 173 -8.17 -15.21 -1.23
C ASN A 173 -9.41 -15.61 -2.05
N LYS A 174 -9.61 -16.91 -2.30
CA LYS A 174 -10.82 -17.42 -2.99
C LYS A 174 -12.11 -17.02 -2.25
N LYS A 175 -12.12 -17.10 -0.92
CA LYS A 175 -13.27 -16.69 -0.10
C LYS A 175 -13.45 -15.18 -0.07
N VAL A 176 -12.36 -14.40 -0.05
CA VAL A 176 -12.41 -12.93 -0.21
C VAL A 176 -13.07 -12.55 -1.54
N GLN A 177 -12.66 -13.16 -2.65
CA GLN A 177 -13.27 -12.92 -3.96
C GLN A 177 -14.77 -13.24 -3.96
N SER A 178 -15.17 -14.37 -3.40
CA SER A 178 -16.60 -14.75 -3.30
C SER A 178 -17.43 -13.75 -2.49
N LEU A 179 -16.85 -13.13 -1.45
CA LEU A 179 -17.53 -12.07 -0.68
C LEU A 179 -17.59 -10.76 -1.49
N LEU A 180 -16.50 -10.37 -2.16
CA LEU A 180 -16.45 -9.15 -2.98
C LEU A 180 -17.47 -9.18 -4.12
N GLU A 181 -17.66 -10.32 -4.78
CA GLU A 181 -18.66 -10.49 -5.82
C GLU A 181 -20.08 -10.12 -5.36
N LYS A 182 -20.39 -10.34 -4.08
CA LYS A 182 -21.69 -10.07 -3.45
C LYS A 182 -21.77 -8.72 -2.76
N THR A 183 -20.68 -7.96 -2.69
CA THR A 183 -20.56 -6.71 -1.92
C THR A 183 -20.92 -5.49 -2.77
N ARG A 184 -21.65 -4.53 -2.17
CA ARG A 184 -21.99 -3.24 -2.80
C ARG A 184 -20.89 -2.20 -2.60
N PHE A 185 -20.44 -2.02 -1.35
CA PHE A 185 -19.55 -0.94 -0.95
C PHE A 185 -18.35 -1.45 -0.14
N SER A 186 -17.25 -0.70 -0.19
CA SER A 186 -16.12 -0.86 0.72
C SER A 186 -15.51 0.51 1.07
N LEU A 187 -14.75 0.56 2.15
CA LEU A 187 -14.03 1.76 2.56
C LEU A 187 -12.59 1.72 2.06
N ILE A 188 -12.14 2.83 1.49
CA ILE A 188 -10.73 3.02 1.16
C ILE A 188 -9.96 3.30 2.46
N SER A 189 -8.82 2.65 2.63
CA SER A 189 -7.91 2.96 3.73
C SER A 189 -7.43 4.41 3.66
N ASN A 190 -7.45 5.11 4.80
CA ASN A 190 -6.85 6.46 4.91
C ASN A 190 -5.33 6.45 4.70
N GLU A 191 -4.70 5.28 4.77
CA GLU A 191 -3.26 5.14 4.54
C GLU A 191 -2.90 5.12 3.05
N ASN A 192 -3.65 4.37 2.25
CA ASN A 192 -3.36 4.19 0.83
C ASN A 192 -4.62 3.79 0.06
N ALA A 193 -5.05 4.66 -0.86
CA ALA A 193 -6.17 4.38 -1.75
C ALA A 193 -5.88 3.23 -2.74
N TYR A 194 -4.60 3.02 -3.08
CA TYR A 194 -4.14 2.02 -4.06
C TYR A 194 -3.70 0.72 -3.39
N SER A 195 -4.45 0.23 -2.39
CA SER A 195 -4.19 -1.07 -1.79
C SER A 195 -4.59 -2.22 -2.73
N LEU A 196 -3.98 -3.39 -2.55
CA LEU A 196 -4.40 -4.61 -3.28
C LEU A 196 -5.89 -4.90 -3.08
N PHE A 197 -6.40 -4.70 -1.87
CA PHE A 197 -7.81 -4.89 -1.55
C PHE A 197 -8.71 -3.91 -2.32
N SER A 198 -8.29 -2.63 -2.46
CA SER A 198 -9.04 -1.65 -3.26
C SER A 198 -9.14 -2.06 -4.73
N ILE A 199 -8.06 -2.63 -5.30
CA ILE A 199 -8.06 -3.13 -6.67
C ILE A 199 -8.98 -4.35 -6.80
N GLU A 200 -8.97 -5.24 -5.82
CA GLU A 200 -9.90 -6.38 -5.78
C GLU A 200 -11.36 -5.91 -5.71
N CYS A 201 -11.65 -4.87 -4.95
CA CYS A 201 -12.97 -4.23 -4.94
C CYS A 201 -13.37 -3.74 -6.33
N ILE A 202 -12.49 -3.01 -7.03
CA ILE A 202 -12.75 -2.50 -8.38
C ILE A 202 -13.01 -3.67 -9.35
N ASN A 203 -12.18 -4.72 -9.31
CA ASN A 203 -12.35 -5.91 -10.16
C ASN A 203 -13.71 -6.59 -9.98
N ASN A 204 -14.30 -6.48 -8.80
CA ASN A 204 -15.60 -7.07 -8.45
C ASN A 204 -16.76 -6.06 -8.47
N HIS A 205 -16.58 -4.90 -9.09
CA HIS A 205 -17.60 -3.83 -9.15
C HIS A 205 -18.09 -3.35 -7.76
N VAL A 206 -17.24 -3.42 -6.76
CA VAL A 206 -17.51 -2.87 -5.43
C VAL A 206 -17.22 -1.38 -5.44
N LYS A 207 -18.19 -0.57 -5.07
CA LYS A 207 -18.03 0.89 -5.00
C LYS A 207 -17.17 1.26 -3.79
N LEU A 208 -16.11 2.03 -4.04
CA LEU A 208 -15.19 2.46 -3.00
C LEU A 208 -15.58 3.82 -2.45
N ILE A 209 -15.75 3.90 -1.14
CA ILE A 209 -16.03 5.15 -0.42
C ILE A 209 -14.71 5.64 0.18
N SER A 210 -14.35 6.88 -0.11
CA SER A 210 -13.16 7.53 0.41
C SER A 210 -13.49 8.77 1.24
N ASN A 211 -12.61 9.11 2.16
CA ASN A 211 -12.69 10.40 2.84
C ASN A 211 -12.32 11.53 1.86
N ILE A 212 -12.96 12.69 1.97
CA ILE A 212 -12.69 13.88 1.15
C ILE A 212 -11.22 14.32 1.21
N SER A 213 -10.55 14.10 2.34
CA SER A 213 -9.11 14.37 2.50
C SER A 213 -8.19 13.57 1.57
N ASN A 214 -8.67 12.49 0.96
CA ASN A 214 -7.93 11.67 0.00
C ASN A 214 -8.03 12.18 -1.45
N LYS A 215 -8.68 13.32 -1.67
CA LYS A 215 -8.85 13.99 -2.99
C LYS A 215 -7.69 14.92 -3.36
N LYS A 216 -6.49 14.70 -2.85
CA LYS A 216 -5.32 15.52 -3.26
C LYS A 216 -4.48 14.81 -4.27
#